data_e7780b457faa2e150161acf96e61e1b7
#
_entry.id   e7780b457faa2e150161acf96e61e1b7
#
_cell.length_a   1.000
_cell.length_b   1.000
_cell.length_c   1.000
_cell.angle_alpha   90.00
_cell.angle_beta   90.00
_cell.angle_gamma   90.00
#
_symmetry.space_group_name_H-M   'P 1'
#
loop_
_entity.id
_entity.type
_entity.pdbx_description
1 polymer ?
#
loop_
_entity_poly.entity_id
_entity_poly.type
_entity_poly.pdbx_seq_one_letter_code
_entity_poly.pdbx_strand_id
1 'polypeptide(L)'
;MPPAMENRQKIPVPRRSFLWSLNETSGEILTHIGPTEFTPSANDRIVRSNGRGGFEPAPMEARPFVIARDGEYVLLENPIQVEPVDGGSNGGYVPGGNKEKELKLGTKKIIPGPCAFPMWPGQSAEVRPAHKLNANQYLLIEVVGTVDESAPYFKLVIDSAKMSSVVIDAGEGGEDAGGDKKKPESGGKAQPLRVGQRIVIQGRHTQFF
;
A
#
# COMPACT_ATOMS: atom_id res chain seq x y z
N MET A 1 40.66 24.65 -27.26
CA MET A 1 40.60 23.25 -26.79
C MET A 1 39.18 22.92 -26.58
N PRO A 2 38.57 21.90 -27.21
CA PRO A 2 37.24 21.42 -26.82
C PRO A 2 37.32 20.85 -25.38
N PRO A 3 36.30 21.10 -24.55
CA PRO A 3 36.27 20.52 -23.21
C PRO A 3 36.31 19.00 -23.32
N ALA A 4 37.17 18.37 -22.50
CA ALA A 4 37.24 16.92 -22.42
C ALA A 4 35.83 16.38 -22.20
N MET A 5 35.38 15.48 -23.10
CA MET A 5 34.14 14.71 -22.83
C MET A 5 34.36 13.93 -21.55
N GLU A 6 33.83 14.46 -20.43
CA GLU A 6 33.71 13.69 -19.22
C GLU A 6 32.95 12.39 -19.56
N ASN A 7 33.66 11.29 -19.40
CA ASN A 7 33.10 9.96 -19.60
C ASN A 7 32.08 9.71 -18.48
N ARG A 8 30.87 10.27 -18.66
CA ARG A 8 29.79 10.18 -17.67
C ARG A 8 29.34 8.73 -17.60
N GLN A 9 29.51 8.15 -16.43
CA GLN A 9 29.15 6.77 -16.20
C GLN A 9 27.62 6.61 -16.37
N LYS A 10 27.22 5.80 -17.35
CA LYS A 10 25.84 5.41 -17.55
C LYS A 10 25.41 4.43 -16.47
N ILE A 11 24.22 4.63 -15.92
CA ILE A 11 23.63 3.77 -14.91
C ILE A 11 22.53 2.96 -15.57
N PRO A 12 22.70 1.64 -15.72
CA PRO A 12 21.64 0.79 -16.23
C PRO A 12 20.52 0.68 -15.18
N VAL A 13 19.27 0.87 -15.63
CA VAL A 13 18.07 0.62 -14.81
C VAL A 13 17.35 -0.57 -15.42
N PRO A 14 17.56 -1.77 -14.89
CA PRO A 14 16.94 -2.99 -15.39
C PRO A 14 15.41 -2.97 -15.30
N ARG A 15 14.74 -3.91 -15.96
CA ARG A 15 13.30 -4.12 -15.82
C ARG A 15 12.94 -4.40 -14.35
N ARG A 16 11.85 -3.78 -13.85
CA ARG A 16 11.41 -3.85 -12.46
C ARG A 16 12.43 -3.30 -11.46
N SER A 17 13.18 -2.29 -11.91
CA SER A 17 14.06 -1.51 -11.05
C SER A 17 13.83 -0.04 -11.27
N PHE A 18 14.22 0.77 -10.31
CA PHE A 18 14.12 2.23 -10.35
C PHE A 18 15.26 2.88 -9.59
N LEU A 19 15.49 4.15 -9.85
CA LEU A 19 16.37 5.01 -9.06
C LEU A 19 15.79 6.43 -9.00
N TRP A 20 16.20 7.19 -8.02
CA TRP A 20 15.85 8.60 -7.89
C TRP A 20 17.08 9.47 -8.16
N SER A 21 16.92 10.51 -8.96
CA SER A 21 17.92 11.54 -9.16
C SER A 21 17.39 12.89 -8.69
N LEU A 22 18.17 13.59 -7.90
CA LEU A 22 17.95 14.96 -7.46
C LEU A 22 18.80 15.89 -8.33
N ASN A 23 18.17 16.84 -9.00
CA ASN A 23 18.88 17.92 -9.67
C ASN A 23 19.19 19.03 -8.64
N GLU A 24 20.46 19.24 -8.32
CA GLU A 24 20.91 20.21 -7.30
C GLU A 24 20.62 21.67 -7.68
N THR A 25 20.42 21.97 -8.95
CA THR A 25 20.12 23.33 -9.42
C THR A 25 18.65 23.65 -9.30
N SER A 26 17.75 22.74 -9.70
CA SER A 26 16.30 22.96 -9.66
C SER A 26 15.65 22.45 -8.37
N GLY A 27 16.30 21.54 -7.65
CA GLY A 27 15.70 20.82 -6.52
C GLY A 27 14.69 19.74 -6.95
N GLU A 28 14.51 19.52 -8.25
CA GLU A 28 13.56 18.53 -8.79
C GLU A 28 14.09 17.10 -8.60
N ILE A 29 13.21 16.21 -8.17
CA ILE A 29 13.51 14.78 -8.07
C ILE A 29 12.80 14.06 -9.19
N LEU A 30 13.56 13.27 -9.97
CA LEU A 30 13.03 12.41 -11.01
C LEU A 30 13.15 10.94 -10.60
N THR A 31 12.11 10.17 -10.88
CA THR A 31 12.13 8.71 -10.73
C THR A 31 12.38 8.06 -12.09
N HIS A 32 13.56 7.45 -12.25
CA HIS A 32 13.92 6.71 -13.45
C HIS A 32 13.51 5.26 -13.28
N ILE A 33 12.64 4.78 -14.17
CA ILE A 33 12.04 3.44 -14.11
C ILE A 33 12.50 2.62 -15.30
N GLY A 34 12.99 1.41 -15.04
CA GLY A 34 13.49 0.50 -16.08
C GLY A 34 12.39 -0.22 -16.89
N PRO A 35 12.74 -0.70 -18.09
CA PRO A 35 14.10 -0.75 -18.62
C PRO A 35 14.56 0.56 -19.27
N THR A 36 15.67 1.12 -18.82
CA THR A 36 16.28 2.33 -19.41
C THR A 36 17.75 2.45 -18.98
N GLU A 37 18.47 3.38 -19.60
CA GLU A 37 19.78 3.83 -19.12
C GLU A 37 19.65 5.28 -18.66
N PHE A 38 20.17 5.60 -17.51
CA PHE A 38 20.26 6.96 -16.99
C PHE A 38 21.69 7.47 -17.07
N THR A 39 21.86 8.63 -17.67
CA THR A 39 23.17 9.34 -17.71
C THR A 39 23.03 10.61 -16.88
N PRO A 40 23.57 10.64 -15.65
CA PRO A 40 23.46 11.82 -14.80
C PRO A 40 24.15 13.03 -15.43
N SER A 41 23.56 14.20 -15.31
CA SER A 41 24.21 15.49 -15.61
C SER A 41 25.19 15.85 -14.48
N ALA A 42 25.97 16.92 -14.66
CA ALA A 42 26.91 17.37 -13.62
C ALA A 42 26.19 17.75 -12.30
N ASN A 43 24.92 18.15 -12.39
CA ASN A 43 24.11 18.61 -11.28
C ASN A 43 23.15 17.54 -10.74
N ASP A 44 23.18 16.33 -11.28
CA ASP A 44 22.31 15.24 -10.83
C ASP A 44 23.03 14.37 -9.82
N ARG A 45 22.35 14.12 -8.70
CA ARG A 45 22.81 13.16 -7.68
C ARG A 45 21.82 12.05 -7.50
N ILE A 46 22.30 10.82 -7.38
CA ILE A 46 21.46 9.68 -7.00
C ILE A 46 21.17 9.79 -5.52
N VAL A 47 19.89 9.67 -5.16
CA VAL A 47 19.40 9.84 -3.78
C VAL A 47 18.52 8.70 -3.33
N ARG A 48 18.40 8.55 -2.02
CA ARG A 48 17.43 7.68 -1.34
C ARG A 48 16.78 8.43 -0.19
N SER A 49 15.62 7.98 0.26
CA SER A 49 14.98 8.51 1.46
C SER A 49 15.82 8.18 2.69
N ASN A 50 15.98 9.16 3.58
CA ASN A 50 16.64 8.98 4.88
C ASN A 50 15.67 8.50 5.99
N GLY A 51 14.41 8.21 5.65
CA GLY A 51 13.37 7.79 6.61
C GLY A 51 12.83 8.90 7.51
N ARG A 52 13.34 10.14 7.39
CA ARG A 52 12.91 11.32 8.17
C ARG A 52 12.29 12.42 7.30
N GLY A 53 11.79 12.04 6.12
CA GLY A 53 11.20 12.98 5.16
C GLY A 53 12.19 13.72 4.28
N GLY A 54 13.50 13.44 4.39
CA GLY A 54 14.54 13.99 3.54
C GLY A 54 15.20 12.96 2.64
N PHE A 55 16.22 13.42 1.90
CA PHE A 55 16.99 12.59 0.97
C PHE A 55 18.46 12.62 1.32
N GLU A 56 19.14 11.52 1.10
CA GLU A 56 20.59 11.37 1.26
C GLU A 56 21.22 10.77 0.01
N PRO A 57 22.52 11.01 -0.25
CA PRO A 57 23.21 10.39 -1.37
C PRO A 57 23.11 8.87 -1.34
N ALA A 58 22.94 8.26 -2.51
CA ALA A 58 22.84 6.82 -2.68
C ALA A 58 23.88 6.32 -3.71
N PRO A 59 24.21 5.02 -3.69
CA PRO A 59 25.06 4.41 -4.72
C PRO A 59 24.47 4.62 -6.13
N MET A 60 25.35 4.65 -7.14
CA MET A 60 24.98 4.77 -8.56
C MET A 60 24.44 3.46 -9.11
N GLU A 61 23.39 2.94 -8.48
CA GLU A 61 22.75 1.68 -8.89
C GLU A 61 21.22 1.76 -8.72
N ALA A 62 20.52 1.00 -9.58
CA ALA A 62 19.07 0.92 -9.52
C ALA A 62 18.63 -0.03 -8.40
N ARG A 63 17.54 0.33 -7.71
CA ARG A 63 16.90 -0.48 -6.68
C ARG A 63 15.77 -1.30 -7.29
N PRO A 64 15.52 -2.53 -6.78
CA PRO A 64 14.38 -3.33 -7.24
C PRO A 64 13.05 -2.68 -6.85
N PHE A 65 11.98 -3.03 -7.58
CA PHE A 65 10.61 -2.71 -7.19
C PHE A 65 10.27 -3.34 -5.84
N VAL A 66 9.29 -2.76 -5.16
CA VAL A 66 8.60 -3.44 -4.06
C VAL A 66 7.77 -4.56 -4.67
N ILE A 67 7.94 -5.78 -4.17
CA ILE A 67 7.26 -6.98 -4.68
C ILE A 67 6.58 -7.66 -3.50
N ALA A 68 5.27 -7.85 -3.57
CA ALA A 68 4.53 -8.76 -2.70
C ALA A 68 4.05 -9.94 -3.52
N ARG A 69 4.23 -11.15 -2.99
CA ARG A 69 3.78 -12.40 -3.60
C ARG A 69 2.32 -12.68 -3.25
N ASP A 70 1.79 -13.76 -3.81
CA ASP A 70 0.52 -14.30 -3.33
C ASP A 70 0.62 -14.67 -1.84
N GLY A 71 -0.37 -14.23 -1.05
CA GLY A 71 -0.33 -14.38 0.42
C GLY A 71 0.48 -13.33 1.17
N GLU A 72 0.94 -12.29 0.50
CA GLU A 72 1.58 -11.12 1.09
C GLU A 72 0.81 -9.86 0.73
N TYR A 73 1.07 -8.77 1.45
CA TYR A 73 0.58 -7.43 1.11
C TYR A 73 1.65 -6.38 1.39
N VAL A 74 1.51 -5.24 0.73
CA VAL A 74 2.36 -4.07 0.98
C VAL A 74 1.59 -3.08 1.82
N LEU A 75 2.15 -2.69 2.96
CA LEU A 75 1.72 -1.52 3.70
C LEU A 75 2.49 -0.31 3.15
N LEU A 76 1.84 0.48 2.30
CA LEU A 76 2.40 1.65 1.66
C LEU A 76 2.06 2.90 2.46
N GLU A 77 3.07 3.64 2.91
CA GLU A 77 2.90 4.96 3.52
C GLU A 77 2.99 6.06 2.47
N ASN A 78 2.22 7.12 2.65
CA ASN A 78 2.11 8.25 1.73
C ASN A 78 1.78 7.80 0.29
N PRO A 79 0.62 7.13 0.08
CA PRO A 79 0.20 6.75 -1.27
C PRO A 79 0.00 7.99 -2.14
N ILE A 80 0.02 7.81 -3.45
CA ILE A 80 -0.26 8.89 -4.40
C ILE A 80 -1.69 9.42 -4.23
N GLN A 81 -1.86 10.74 -4.45
CA GLN A 81 -3.13 11.43 -4.23
C GLN A 81 -4.18 11.05 -5.28
N VAL A 82 -3.77 10.99 -6.54
CA VAL A 82 -4.63 10.63 -7.68
C VAL A 82 -4.12 9.34 -8.29
N GLU A 83 -4.91 8.27 -8.19
CA GLU A 83 -4.59 7.02 -8.89
C GLU A 83 -5.03 7.11 -10.34
N PRO A 84 -4.19 6.67 -11.29
CA PRO A 84 -4.62 6.55 -12.68
C PRO A 84 -5.77 5.55 -12.79
N VAL A 85 -6.69 5.80 -13.70
CA VAL A 85 -7.88 4.97 -13.97
C VAL A 85 -7.50 3.53 -14.38
N ASP A 86 -6.28 3.31 -14.82
CA ASP A 86 -5.77 2.02 -15.34
C ASP A 86 -5.28 1.04 -14.26
N GLY A 87 -5.57 1.25 -12.99
CA GLY A 87 -5.41 0.25 -11.93
C GLY A 87 -3.99 -0.17 -11.57
N GLY A 88 -2.98 0.61 -11.90
CA GLY A 88 -1.61 0.37 -11.44
C GLY A 88 -1.50 0.49 -9.92
N SER A 89 -0.86 -0.48 -9.26
CA SER A 89 -0.81 -0.62 -7.79
C SER A 89 -0.26 0.61 -7.04
N ASN A 90 0.46 1.51 -7.72
CA ASN A 90 1.05 2.73 -7.14
C ASN A 90 1.22 3.84 -8.20
N GLY A 91 0.18 4.10 -8.98
CA GLY A 91 0.18 5.09 -10.05
C GLY A 91 0.86 4.66 -11.34
N GLY A 92 0.37 5.21 -12.44
CA GLY A 92 0.95 4.96 -13.76
C GLY A 92 2.39 5.47 -13.85
N TYR A 93 3.24 4.68 -14.46
CA TYR A 93 4.61 5.05 -14.77
C TYR A 93 4.98 4.59 -16.18
N VAL A 94 5.98 5.25 -16.77
CA VAL A 94 6.57 4.86 -18.05
C VAL A 94 8.05 4.57 -17.87
N PRO A 95 8.66 3.70 -18.67
CA PRO A 95 10.12 3.54 -18.68
C PRO A 95 10.79 4.90 -18.96
N GLY A 96 11.85 5.19 -18.20
CA GLY A 96 12.55 6.48 -18.30
C GLY A 96 12.29 7.39 -17.10
N GLY A 97 12.50 8.68 -17.28
CA GLY A 97 12.32 9.70 -16.25
C GLY A 97 10.85 10.05 -16.02
N ASN A 98 10.41 9.92 -14.79
CA ASN A 98 9.06 10.29 -14.35
C ASN A 98 9.16 11.40 -13.30
N LYS A 99 8.30 12.42 -13.44
CA LYS A 99 8.19 13.49 -12.44
C LYS A 99 7.63 12.96 -11.12
N GLU A 100 7.92 13.69 -10.05
CA GLU A 100 7.36 13.45 -8.73
C GLU A 100 5.83 13.43 -8.76
N LYS A 101 5.24 12.59 -7.93
CA LYS A 101 3.79 12.47 -7.76
C LYS A 101 3.37 13.14 -6.47
N GLU A 102 2.19 13.75 -6.49
CA GLU A 102 1.58 14.27 -5.27
C GLU A 102 1.17 13.11 -4.35
N LEU A 103 1.59 13.18 -3.09
CA LEU A 103 1.38 12.15 -2.08
C LEU A 103 0.35 12.58 -1.04
N LYS A 104 -0.43 11.62 -0.53
CA LYS A 104 -1.27 11.78 0.67
C LYS A 104 -0.42 11.55 1.90
N LEU A 105 0.21 12.59 2.41
CA LEU A 105 1.10 12.50 3.56
C LEU A 105 0.38 12.01 4.82
N GLY A 106 1.06 11.16 5.60
CA GLY A 106 0.56 10.63 6.87
C GLY A 106 -0.51 9.55 6.73
N THR A 107 -0.86 9.14 5.50
CA THR A 107 -1.82 8.06 5.28
C THR A 107 -1.14 6.75 4.92
N LYS A 108 -1.82 5.64 5.19
CA LYS A 108 -1.37 4.29 4.85
C LYS A 108 -2.36 3.63 3.92
N LYS A 109 -1.84 2.86 2.95
CA LYS A 109 -2.64 2.07 2.02
C LYS A 109 -2.16 0.63 2.03
N ILE A 110 -3.10 -0.31 2.09
CA ILE A 110 -2.83 -1.73 1.93
C ILE A 110 -2.97 -2.09 0.45
N ILE A 111 -1.94 -2.70 -0.13
CA ILE A 111 -1.94 -3.20 -1.50
C ILE A 111 -1.75 -4.72 -1.45
N PRO A 112 -2.80 -5.51 -1.75
CA PRO A 112 -2.71 -6.96 -1.77
C PRO A 112 -1.73 -7.46 -2.85
N GLY A 113 -1.02 -8.54 -2.57
CA GLY A 113 -0.28 -9.28 -3.58
C GLY A 113 -1.20 -10.18 -4.44
N PRO A 114 -0.73 -10.64 -5.59
CA PRO A 114 0.59 -10.38 -6.13
C PRO A 114 0.72 -8.99 -6.78
N CYS A 115 1.73 -8.23 -6.41
CA CYS A 115 1.96 -6.90 -6.98
C CYS A 115 3.47 -6.59 -7.08
N ALA A 116 3.82 -5.68 -7.99
CA ALA A 116 5.18 -5.16 -8.15
C ALA A 116 5.13 -3.73 -8.69
N PHE A 117 5.73 -2.78 -7.98
CA PHE A 117 5.70 -1.37 -8.37
C PHE A 117 6.93 -0.59 -7.88
N PRO A 118 7.30 0.50 -8.56
CA PRO A 118 8.34 1.41 -8.09
C PRO A 118 7.84 2.27 -6.92
N MET A 119 8.75 2.73 -6.09
CA MET A 119 8.46 3.72 -5.06
C MET A 119 8.70 5.13 -5.57
N TRP A 120 7.79 6.04 -5.21
CA TRP A 120 7.97 7.47 -5.45
C TRP A 120 8.73 8.13 -4.30
N PRO A 121 9.45 9.23 -4.55
CA PRO A 121 10.09 10.01 -3.49
C PRO A 121 9.11 10.37 -2.38
N GLY A 122 9.49 10.15 -1.12
CA GLY A 122 8.62 10.41 0.03
C GLY A 122 7.71 9.25 0.44
N GLN A 123 7.70 8.14 -0.29
CA GLN A 123 6.99 6.92 0.11
C GLN A 123 7.88 5.99 0.92
N SER A 124 7.26 5.22 1.81
CA SER A 124 7.86 4.03 2.41
C SER A 124 6.92 2.82 2.24
N ALA A 125 7.48 1.63 2.16
CA ALA A 125 6.71 0.41 1.96
C ALA A 125 7.29 -0.73 2.79
N GLU A 126 6.40 -1.50 3.39
CA GLU A 126 6.73 -2.71 4.13
C GLU A 126 5.92 -3.88 3.58
N VAL A 127 6.59 -4.96 3.22
CA VAL A 127 5.92 -6.20 2.77
C VAL A 127 5.64 -7.06 4.01
N ARG A 128 4.39 -7.46 4.16
CA ARG A 128 3.92 -8.28 5.28
C ARG A 128 3.20 -9.52 4.78
N PRO A 129 3.30 -10.66 5.50
CA PRO A 129 2.48 -11.83 5.20
C PRO A 129 1.01 -11.55 5.56
N ALA A 130 0.10 -12.01 4.71
CA ALA A 130 -1.32 -12.01 5.00
C ALA A 130 -1.67 -13.09 6.04
N HIS A 131 -2.70 -12.84 6.83
CA HIS A 131 -3.24 -13.85 7.74
C HIS A 131 -4.07 -14.86 6.95
N LYS A 132 -3.68 -16.14 7.01
CA LYS A 132 -4.43 -17.23 6.41
C LYS A 132 -5.11 -18.04 7.51
N LEU A 133 -6.44 -18.07 7.49
CA LEU A 133 -7.23 -18.86 8.42
C LEU A 133 -7.62 -20.20 7.80
N ASN A 134 -7.32 -21.29 8.49
CA ASN A 134 -7.80 -22.63 8.14
C ASN A 134 -9.28 -22.80 8.56
N ALA A 135 -9.95 -23.85 8.07
CA ALA A 135 -11.38 -24.06 8.30
C ALA A 135 -11.82 -24.10 9.79
N ASN A 136 -10.92 -24.50 10.67
CA ASN A 136 -11.15 -24.61 12.14
C ASN A 136 -10.52 -23.46 12.94
N GLN A 137 -10.06 -22.42 12.27
CA GLN A 137 -9.56 -21.20 12.93
C GLN A 137 -10.57 -20.07 12.77
N TYR A 138 -10.50 -19.12 13.66
CA TYR A 138 -11.29 -17.89 13.57
C TYR A 138 -10.42 -16.70 14.01
N LEU A 139 -10.79 -15.52 13.53
CA LEU A 139 -10.21 -14.25 13.93
C LEU A 139 -11.30 -13.45 14.65
N LEU A 140 -10.98 -12.96 15.84
CA LEU A 140 -11.84 -12.03 16.59
C LEU A 140 -11.30 -10.61 16.37
N ILE A 141 -12.13 -9.75 15.81
CA ILE A 141 -11.80 -8.33 15.56
C ILE A 141 -12.71 -7.47 16.43
N GLU A 142 -12.14 -6.44 17.04
CA GLU A 142 -12.88 -5.40 17.76
C GLU A 142 -12.72 -4.06 17.04
N VAL A 143 -13.83 -3.37 16.82
CA VAL A 143 -13.84 -2.05 16.21
C VAL A 143 -13.46 -1.01 17.24
N VAL A 144 -12.23 -0.49 17.17
CA VAL A 144 -11.67 0.46 18.17
C VAL A 144 -11.83 1.93 17.76
N GLY A 145 -12.31 2.22 16.56
CA GLY A 145 -12.47 3.59 16.06
C GLY A 145 -13.46 3.67 14.92
N THR A 146 -13.73 4.88 14.45
CA THR A 146 -14.61 5.11 13.30
C THR A 146 -14.05 4.44 12.07
N VAL A 147 -14.85 3.59 11.44
CA VAL A 147 -14.48 2.88 10.20
C VAL A 147 -15.01 3.66 9.02
N ASP A 148 -14.12 4.00 8.10
CA ASP A 148 -14.49 4.59 6.81
C ASP A 148 -14.95 3.49 5.86
N GLU A 149 -16.27 3.35 5.72
CA GLU A 149 -16.88 2.34 4.84
C GLU A 149 -16.62 2.58 3.34
N SER A 150 -16.19 3.78 2.96
CA SER A 150 -15.81 4.12 1.59
C SER A 150 -14.38 3.67 1.25
N ALA A 151 -13.57 3.37 2.25
CA ALA A 151 -12.20 2.98 2.03
C ALA A 151 -12.09 1.61 1.33
N PRO A 152 -11.19 1.47 0.34
CA PRO A 152 -11.05 0.23 -0.42
C PRO A 152 -10.76 -1.00 0.45
N TYR A 153 -10.02 -0.84 1.55
CA TYR A 153 -9.71 -1.93 2.48
C TYR A 153 -10.95 -2.41 3.26
N PHE A 154 -11.96 -1.55 3.45
CA PHE A 154 -13.20 -1.94 4.11
C PHE A 154 -13.90 -3.07 3.35
N LYS A 155 -13.99 -2.97 2.03
CA LYS A 155 -14.58 -4.02 1.20
C LYS A 155 -13.81 -5.33 1.28
N LEU A 156 -12.47 -5.29 1.29
CA LEU A 156 -11.63 -6.48 1.37
C LEU A 156 -11.80 -7.23 2.69
N VAL A 157 -11.90 -6.50 3.81
CA VAL A 157 -12.05 -7.11 5.15
C VAL A 157 -13.50 -7.46 5.45
N ILE A 158 -14.44 -6.56 5.18
CA ILE A 158 -15.83 -6.73 5.61
C ILE A 158 -16.65 -7.55 4.63
N ASP A 159 -16.44 -7.48 3.33
CA ASP A 159 -17.13 -8.34 2.36
C ASP A 159 -16.69 -9.80 2.52
N SER A 160 -15.40 -10.04 2.82
CA SER A 160 -14.93 -11.36 3.22
C SER A 160 -15.53 -11.80 4.57
N ALA A 161 -15.73 -10.88 5.50
CA ALA A 161 -16.35 -11.12 6.79
C ALA A 161 -17.86 -11.36 6.68
N LYS A 162 -18.60 -10.62 5.83
CA LYS A 162 -20.05 -10.82 5.61
C LYS A 162 -20.39 -12.19 5.09
N MET A 163 -19.49 -12.84 4.35
CA MET A 163 -19.70 -14.21 3.88
C MET A 163 -19.51 -15.27 4.97
N SER A 164 -18.97 -14.93 6.14
CA SER A 164 -18.53 -15.90 7.17
C SER A 164 -18.65 -15.41 8.62
N SER A 165 -19.24 -14.22 8.89
CA SER A 165 -19.15 -13.60 10.20
C SER A 165 -20.42 -13.75 11.05
N VAL A 166 -20.23 -14.07 12.32
CA VAL A 166 -21.23 -13.85 13.36
C VAL A 166 -20.82 -12.58 14.10
N VAL A 167 -21.65 -11.54 14.03
CA VAL A 167 -21.48 -10.34 14.86
C VAL A 167 -21.91 -10.69 16.26
N ILE A 168 -20.97 -10.61 17.20
CA ILE A 168 -21.26 -10.72 18.62
C ILE A 168 -21.37 -9.30 19.14
N ASP A 169 -22.59 -8.79 19.34
CA ASP A 169 -22.76 -7.56 20.10
C ASP A 169 -22.18 -7.76 21.50
N ALA A 170 -21.23 -6.90 21.87
CA ALA A 170 -20.88 -6.74 23.26
C ALA A 170 -22.08 -6.08 23.93
N GLY A 171 -22.95 -6.87 24.51
CA GLY A 171 -24.12 -6.37 25.23
C GLY A 171 -23.67 -5.40 26.30
N GLU A 172 -24.16 -4.17 26.24
CA GLU A 172 -24.29 -3.34 27.42
C GLU A 172 -25.07 -4.16 28.46
N GLY A 173 -24.52 -4.31 29.64
CA GLY A 173 -25.22 -4.94 30.75
C GLY A 173 -26.53 -4.17 31.03
N GLY A 174 -27.61 -4.73 30.61
CA GLY A 174 -28.97 -4.34 30.92
C GLY A 174 -29.77 -5.59 31.12
N GLU A 175 -30.08 -5.88 32.42
CA GLU A 175 -31.07 -6.86 32.82
C GLU A 175 -32.38 -6.53 32.08
N ASP A 176 -32.96 -7.46 31.36
CA ASP A 176 -34.28 -7.99 31.57
C ASP A 176 -34.84 -8.77 30.36
N ALA A 177 -35.46 -9.88 30.75
CA ALA A 177 -36.65 -10.48 30.21
C ALA A 177 -36.71 -11.01 28.77
N GLY A 178 -36.71 -12.29 28.70
CA GLY A 178 -37.59 -13.20 27.96
C GLY A 178 -38.24 -12.67 26.67
N GLY A 179 -37.80 -13.18 25.52
CA GLY A 179 -38.50 -12.93 24.29
C GLY A 179 -37.85 -13.58 23.08
N ASP A 180 -38.45 -14.63 22.61
CA ASP A 180 -38.40 -15.26 21.29
C ASP A 180 -37.16 -15.06 20.41
N LYS A 181 -36.45 -16.13 20.22
CA LYS A 181 -35.42 -16.30 19.18
C LYS A 181 -36.02 -16.11 17.79
N LYS A 182 -36.12 -14.88 17.31
CA LYS A 182 -36.32 -14.61 15.88
C LYS A 182 -35.03 -14.95 15.14
N LYS A 183 -35.14 -15.94 14.27
CA LYS A 183 -34.16 -16.24 13.22
C LYS A 183 -33.83 -14.95 12.46
N PRO A 184 -32.55 -14.62 12.21
CA PRO A 184 -32.22 -13.45 11.42
C PRO A 184 -32.68 -13.68 9.97
N GLU A 185 -33.66 -12.91 9.53
CA GLU A 185 -34.06 -12.83 8.13
C GLU A 185 -32.89 -12.27 7.31
N SER A 186 -32.45 -13.04 6.33
CA SER A 186 -31.50 -12.64 5.32
C SER A 186 -32.11 -11.55 4.43
N GLY A 187 -31.80 -10.29 4.69
CA GLY A 187 -32.32 -9.18 3.84
C GLY A 187 -32.10 -7.78 4.40
N GLY A 188 -31.44 -7.63 5.54
CA GLY A 188 -31.22 -6.33 6.18
C GLY A 188 -30.09 -5.53 5.50
N LYS A 189 -30.33 -4.25 5.21
CA LYS A 189 -29.29 -3.27 4.88
C LYS A 189 -28.19 -3.39 5.92
N ALA A 190 -26.95 -3.60 5.47
CA ALA A 190 -25.79 -3.68 6.36
C ALA A 190 -25.78 -2.47 7.29
N GLN A 191 -25.88 -2.70 8.60
CA GLN A 191 -25.73 -1.62 9.57
C GLN A 191 -24.27 -1.18 9.63
N PRO A 192 -23.98 0.12 9.76
CA PRO A 192 -22.61 0.61 9.89
C PRO A 192 -21.96 0.00 11.14
N LEU A 193 -20.68 -0.28 11.05
CA LEU A 193 -19.91 -0.81 12.17
C LEU A 193 -19.79 0.23 13.29
N ARG A 194 -20.04 -0.21 14.53
CA ARG A 194 -19.96 0.65 15.73
C ARG A 194 -18.68 0.37 16.51
N VAL A 195 -18.14 1.41 17.13
CA VAL A 195 -17.00 1.26 18.05
C VAL A 195 -17.40 0.33 19.20
N GLY A 196 -16.50 -0.59 19.56
CA GLY A 196 -16.75 -1.65 20.57
C GLY A 196 -17.39 -2.91 20.01
N GLN A 197 -17.85 -2.90 18.76
CA GLN A 197 -18.44 -4.08 18.11
C GLN A 197 -17.37 -5.15 17.87
N ARG A 198 -17.71 -6.40 18.19
CA ARG A 198 -16.85 -7.56 17.96
C ARG A 198 -17.35 -8.37 16.77
N ILE A 199 -16.46 -8.73 15.89
CA ILE A 199 -16.73 -9.50 14.67
C ILE A 199 -15.89 -10.76 14.70
N VAL A 200 -16.51 -11.92 14.55
CA VAL A 200 -15.82 -13.21 14.41
C VAL A 200 -15.77 -13.57 12.94
N ILE A 201 -14.57 -13.69 12.41
CA ILE A 201 -14.31 -14.13 11.04
C ILE A 201 -13.88 -15.59 11.08
N GLN A 202 -14.68 -16.49 10.50
CA GLN A 202 -14.34 -17.91 10.42
C GLN A 202 -13.41 -18.16 9.24
N GLY A 203 -12.41 -19.01 9.45
CA GLY A 203 -11.49 -19.44 8.40
C GLY A 203 -12.19 -20.34 7.39
N ARG A 204 -11.98 -20.02 6.11
CA ARG A 204 -12.40 -20.83 4.95
C ARG A 204 -11.27 -20.92 3.93
N HIS A 205 -10.02 -21.05 4.38
CA HIS A 205 -8.83 -20.93 3.55
C HIS A 205 -8.71 -19.57 2.84
N THR A 206 -9.32 -18.53 3.42
CA THR A 206 -9.29 -17.17 2.90
C THR A 206 -8.12 -16.40 3.49
N GLN A 207 -7.53 -15.50 2.72
CA GLN A 207 -6.48 -14.60 3.17
C GLN A 207 -7.11 -13.29 3.64
N PHE A 208 -6.57 -12.74 4.73
CA PHE A 208 -6.97 -11.44 5.28
C PHE A 208 -5.73 -10.54 5.35
N PHE A 209 -5.90 -9.28 4.96
CA PHE A 209 -4.84 -8.29 4.88
C PHE A 209 -4.98 -7.20 5.94
#